data_0fd75d91f7e4103c9dbae72aa8c9a23b
#
_entry.id   0fd75d91f7e4103c9dbae72aa8c9a23b
#
_cell.length_a   1.000
_cell.length_b   1.000
_cell.length_c   1.000
_cell.angle_alpha   90.00
_cell.angle_beta   90.00
_cell.angle_gamma   90.00
#
_symmetry.space_group_name_H-M   'P 1'
#
loop_
_entity.id
_entity.type
_entity.pdbx_description
1 polymer ?
#
loop_
_entity_poly.entity_id
_entity_poly.type
_entity_poly.pdbx_seq_one_letter_code
_entity_poly.pdbx_strand_id
1 'polypeptide(L)'
;MASHLKPLWLAAAALALAPAWTPVQAQSNSREIVLQLDKRTISLREGGKVLGSWPVAIGDPSTPTPVGRFSVQNKVVNPKYQSTKSGKINATVGPNGPLGDRWLGFQKSGPNQYGIHGTPNAWSWTVTSRAAVTNGCVRMLHEHVRSLFDQVEVGTPVIVQR
;
A
#
# COMPACT_ATOMS: atom_id res chain seq x y z
N MET A 1 -9.07 50.10 78.31
CA MET A 1 -9.80 49.10 77.53
C MET A 1 -9.33 49.23 76.10
N ALA A 2 -8.45 48.32 75.67
CA ALA A 2 -7.82 48.36 74.39
C ALA A 2 -8.41 47.22 73.50
N SER A 3 -9.11 47.60 72.44
CA SER A 3 -9.71 46.68 71.49
C SER A 3 -8.71 46.38 70.37
N HIS A 4 -8.25 45.14 70.31
CA HIS A 4 -7.36 44.68 69.25
C HIS A 4 -8.17 44.23 67.98
N LEU A 5 -8.08 44.99 66.89
CA LEU A 5 -8.56 44.63 65.57
C LEU A 5 -7.49 43.76 64.87
N LYS A 6 -7.86 42.55 64.52
CA LYS A 6 -7.02 41.63 63.72
C LYS A 6 -7.24 41.93 62.22
N PRO A 7 -6.20 42.00 61.40
CA PRO A 7 -6.36 42.13 59.95
C PRO A 7 -6.72 40.80 59.31
N LEU A 8 -7.74 40.80 58.47
CA LEU A 8 -8.06 39.69 57.56
C LEU A 8 -7.07 39.70 56.39
N TRP A 9 -6.34 38.63 56.24
CA TRP A 9 -5.54 38.37 55.03
C TRP A 9 -6.41 37.69 53.96
N LEU A 10 -6.71 38.38 52.89
CA LEU A 10 -7.34 37.82 51.72
C LEU A 10 -6.24 37.08 50.88
N ALA A 11 -6.27 35.77 50.89
CA ALA A 11 -5.45 34.95 50.02
C ALA A 11 -6.05 34.94 48.58
N ALA A 12 -5.41 35.63 47.66
CA ALA A 12 -5.74 35.54 46.24
C ALA A 12 -5.17 34.26 45.68
N ALA A 13 -6.03 33.28 45.33
CA ALA A 13 -5.63 32.08 44.62
C ALA A 13 -5.47 32.42 43.13
N ALA A 14 -4.23 32.47 42.66
CA ALA A 14 -3.93 32.57 41.23
C ALA A 14 -4.14 31.21 40.58
N LEU A 15 -5.19 31.05 39.78
CA LEU A 15 -5.34 29.90 38.85
C LEU A 15 -4.32 30.04 37.74
N ALA A 16 -3.26 29.22 37.78
CA ALA A 16 -2.35 29.07 36.68
C ALA A 16 -3.01 28.22 35.57
N LEU A 17 -3.43 28.84 34.48
CA LEU A 17 -3.84 28.16 33.25
C LEU A 17 -2.60 27.55 32.61
N ALA A 18 -2.39 26.23 32.77
CA ALA A 18 -1.38 25.50 32.04
C ALA A 18 -1.78 25.45 30.57
N PRO A 19 -0.85 25.74 29.63
CA PRO A 19 -1.16 25.58 28.20
C PRO A 19 -1.40 24.11 27.89
N ALA A 20 -2.58 23.79 27.34
CA ALA A 20 -2.89 22.48 26.85
C ALA A 20 -2.04 22.22 25.59
N TRP A 21 -0.98 21.44 25.75
CA TRP A 21 -0.18 20.93 24.65
C TRP A 21 -1.01 19.86 23.94
N THR A 22 -1.71 20.22 22.87
CA THR A 22 -2.27 19.24 21.96
C THR A 22 -1.10 18.56 21.23
N PRO A 23 -0.96 17.22 21.32
CA PRO A 23 0.05 16.54 20.52
C PRO A 23 -0.31 16.76 19.06
N VAL A 24 0.53 17.49 18.34
CA VAL A 24 0.50 17.52 16.87
C VAL A 24 0.81 16.08 16.44
N GLN A 25 -0.23 15.34 16.06
CA GLN A 25 -0.05 14.06 15.40
C GLN A 25 0.78 14.32 14.14
N ALA A 26 2.05 13.94 14.18
CA ALA A 26 2.88 13.93 13.01
C ALA A 26 2.19 12.98 12.01
N GLN A 27 1.53 13.55 11.01
CA GLN A 27 1.09 12.79 9.84
C GLN A 27 2.36 12.22 9.23
N SER A 28 2.57 10.92 9.40
CA SER A 28 3.66 10.25 8.73
C SER A 28 3.44 10.44 7.23
N ASN A 29 4.29 11.23 6.58
CA ASN A 29 4.33 11.37 5.13
C ASN A 29 4.80 10.06 4.47
N SER A 30 4.47 8.93 5.08
CA SER A 30 4.80 7.62 4.54
C SER A 30 3.91 7.31 3.35
N ARG A 31 4.54 6.84 2.28
CA ARG A 31 3.84 6.33 1.10
C ARG A 31 3.13 5.04 1.44
N GLU A 32 1.97 4.85 0.83
CA GLU A 32 1.21 3.60 0.90
C GLU A 32 0.62 3.26 -0.46
N ILE A 33 0.54 1.98 -0.76
CA ILE A 33 -0.14 1.44 -1.94
C ILE A 33 -1.56 1.06 -1.50
N VAL A 34 -2.57 1.56 -2.20
CA VAL A 34 -3.99 1.21 -1.94
C VAL A 34 -4.60 0.57 -3.17
N LEU A 35 -5.00 -0.68 -3.06
CA LEU A 35 -5.72 -1.44 -4.08
C LEU A 35 -7.21 -1.51 -3.72
N GLN A 36 -8.05 -0.99 -4.59
CA GLN A 36 -9.52 -1.10 -4.50
C GLN A 36 -10.00 -2.15 -5.51
N LEU A 37 -10.41 -3.32 -5.01
CA LEU A 37 -10.75 -4.48 -5.85
C LEU A 37 -12.04 -4.26 -6.64
N ASP A 38 -13.05 -3.63 -6.06
CA ASP A 38 -14.32 -3.31 -6.71
C ASP A 38 -14.14 -2.32 -7.87
N LYS A 39 -13.25 -1.35 -7.72
CA LYS A 39 -12.89 -0.37 -8.75
C LYS A 39 -11.79 -0.87 -9.69
N ARG A 40 -11.10 -1.95 -9.30
CA ARG A 40 -9.94 -2.48 -10.02
C ARG A 40 -8.93 -1.39 -10.34
N THR A 41 -8.57 -0.66 -9.30
CA THR A 41 -7.68 0.48 -9.36
C THR A 41 -6.66 0.38 -8.23
N ILE A 42 -5.41 0.62 -8.55
CA ILE A 42 -4.33 0.77 -7.59
C ILE A 42 -3.89 2.22 -7.52
N SER A 43 -3.62 2.73 -6.34
CA SER A 43 -3.10 4.09 -6.15
C SER A 43 -1.92 4.11 -5.21
N LEU A 44 -0.98 5.00 -5.48
CA LEU A 44 0.08 5.40 -4.57
C LEU A 44 -0.36 6.66 -3.84
N ARG A 45 -0.27 6.66 -2.51
CA ARG A 45 -0.65 7.79 -1.65
C ARG A 45 0.50 8.19 -0.74
N GLU A 46 0.52 9.45 -0.35
CA GLU A 46 1.45 10.01 0.64
C GLU A 46 0.69 11.04 1.49
N GLY A 47 0.63 10.82 2.80
CA GLY A 47 -0.11 11.71 3.70
C GLY A 47 -1.60 11.88 3.32
N GLY A 48 -2.24 10.85 2.76
CA GLY A 48 -3.62 10.90 2.25
C GLY A 48 -3.78 11.47 0.85
N LYS A 49 -2.76 12.12 0.28
CA LYS A 49 -2.77 12.64 -1.09
C LYS A 49 -2.45 11.52 -2.09
N VAL A 50 -3.23 11.45 -3.19
CA VAL A 50 -2.98 10.53 -4.30
C VAL A 50 -1.85 11.08 -5.18
N LEU A 51 -0.74 10.33 -5.28
CA LEU A 51 0.39 10.65 -6.16
C LEU A 51 0.23 10.04 -7.55
N GLY A 52 -0.45 8.90 -7.64
CA GLY A 52 -0.74 8.22 -8.89
C GLY A 52 -1.87 7.21 -8.72
N SER A 53 -2.59 6.92 -9.80
CA SER A 53 -3.70 5.97 -9.81
C SER A 53 -3.78 5.31 -11.18
N TRP A 54 -3.90 3.96 -11.19
CA TRP A 54 -3.81 3.17 -12.42
C TRP A 54 -4.82 2.03 -12.43
N PRO A 55 -5.34 1.65 -13.62
CA PRO A 55 -6.15 0.46 -13.77
C PRO A 55 -5.32 -0.80 -13.53
N VAL A 56 -5.96 -1.85 -13.04
CA VAL A 56 -5.33 -3.16 -12.81
C VAL A 56 -6.22 -4.31 -13.25
N ALA A 57 -5.59 -5.46 -13.56
CA ALA A 57 -6.26 -6.75 -13.54
C ALA A 57 -5.98 -7.43 -12.19
N ILE A 58 -6.96 -8.14 -11.69
CA ILE A 58 -6.94 -8.79 -10.36
C ILE A 58 -7.25 -10.28 -10.44
N GLY A 59 -7.22 -10.94 -9.30
CA GLY A 59 -7.55 -12.36 -9.16
C GLY A 59 -8.96 -12.70 -9.67
N ASP A 60 -9.06 -13.85 -10.35
CA ASP A 60 -10.34 -14.47 -10.68
C ASP A 60 -11.14 -14.76 -9.39
N PRO A 61 -12.48 -14.77 -9.40
CA PRO A 61 -13.28 -15.11 -8.24
C PRO A 61 -12.93 -16.45 -7.57
N SER A 62 -12.41 -17.42 -8.33
CA SER A 62 -11.93 -18.72 -7.80
C SER A 62 -10.52 -18.65 -7.20
N THR A 63 -9.76 -17.63 -7.52
CA THR A 63 -8.40 -17.36 -7.03
C THR A 63 -8.24 -15.88 -6.69
N PRO A 64 -8.99 -15.36 -5.71
CA PRO A 64 -9.09 -13.93 -5.47
C PRO A 64 -7.78 -13.33 -4.96
N THR A 65 -7.58 -12.06 -5.28
CA THR A 65 -6.53 -11.26 -4.64
C THR A 65 -6.85 -11.12 -3.15
N PRO A 66 -5.90 -11.44 -2.25
CA PRO A 66 -6.15 -11.40 -0.81
C PRO A 66 -6.44 -9.99 -0.32
N VAL A 67 -7.49 -9.84 0.49
CA VAL A 67 -7.87 -8.58 1.15
C VAL A 67 -7.13 -8.48 2.48
N GLY A 68 -6.66 -7.30 2.83
CA GLY A 68 -5.97 -7.05 4.10
C GLY A 68 -4.95 -5.92 4.05
N ARG A 69 -4.17 -5.86 5.11
CA ARG A 69 -3.04 -4.93 5.23
C ARG A 69 -1.74 -5.73 5.18
N PHE A 70 -0.91 -5.40 4.23
CA PHE A 70 0.36 -6.03 3.95
C PHE A 70 1.44 -4.96 3.84
N SER A 71 2.66 -5.40 3.51
CA SER A 71 3.75 -4.50 3.11
C SER A 71 4.49 -5.11 1.92
N VAL A 72 5.20 -4.27 1.17
CA VAL A 72 6.14 -4.73 0.15
C VAL A 72 7.22 -5.55 0.83
N GLN A 73 7.30 -6.84 0.52
CA GLN A 73 8.25 -7.79 1.10
C GLN A 73 9.53 -7.91 0.27
N ASN A 74 9.40 -7.76 -1.04
CA ASN A 74 10.53 -7.78 -1.97
C ASN A 74 10.22 -6.98 -3.23
N LYS A 75 11.30 -6.54 -3.90
CA LYS A 75 11.27 -5.83 -5.19
C LYS A 75 12.22 -6.56 -6.14
N VAL A 76 11.75 -6.93 -7.32
CA VAL A 76 12.57 -7.65 -8.30
C VAL A 76 12.44 -7.03 -9.68
N VAL A 77 13.58 -6.76 -10.33
CA VAL A 77 13.67 -6.39 -11.74
C VAL A 77 13.83 -7.66 -12.57
N ASN A 78 13.08 -7.77 -13.64
CA ASN A 78 13.05 -8.95 -14.53
C ASN A 78 12.78 -10.26 -13.78
N PRO A 79 11.64 -10.36 -13.06
CA PRO A 79 11.31 -11.55 -12.29
C PRO A 79 11.12 -12.78 -13.18
N LYS A 80 11.54 -13.94 -12.71
CA LYS A 80 11.21 -15.24 -13.31
C LYS A 80 9.88 -15.73 -12.77
N TYR A 81 9.03 -16.24 -13.66
CA TYR A 81 7.78 -16.88 -13.26
C TYR A 81 8.00 -18.37 -13.01
N GLN A 82 7.56 -18.85 -11.87
CA GLN A 82 7.47 -20.28 -11.55
C GLN A 82 6.01 -20.63 -11.22
N SER A 83 5.49 -21.64 -11.90
CA SER A 83 4.15 -22.17 -11.61
C SER A 83 4.14 -22.87 -10.28
N THR A 84 3.27 -22.46 -9.37
CA THR A 84 3.08 -23.10 -8.06
C THR A 84 2.39 -24.46 -8.17
N LYS A 85 1.66 -24.71 -9.28
CA LYS A 85 0.99 -25.99 -9.53
C LYS A 85 1.94 -27.07 -10.10
N SER A 86 2.83 -26.69 -11.00
CA SER A 86 3.68 -27.66 -11.73
C SER A 86 5.17 -27.54 -11.43
N GLY A 87 5.58 -26.48 -10.70
CA GLY A 87 6.99 -26.16 -10.48
C GLY A 87 7.74 -25.68 -11.72
N LYS A 88 7.10 -25.67 -12.91
CA LYS A 88 7.74 -25.22 -14.16
C LYS A 88 8.14 -23.76 -14.08
N ILE A 89 9.38 -23.49 -14.50
CA ILE A 89 9.91 -22.13 -14.64
C ILE A 89 9.73 -21.68 -16.09
N ASN A 90 9.16 -20.49 -16.28
CA ASN A 90 9.21 -19.80 -17.56
C ASN A 90 10.50 -18.97 -17.60
N ALA A 91 11.36 -19.26 -18.55
CA ALA A 91 12.67 -18.61 -18.68
C ALA A 91 12.56 -17.19 -19.25
N THR A 92 11.42 -16.83 -19.88
CA THR A 92 11.21 -15.50 -20.43
C THR A 92 11.07 -14.47 -19.31
N VAL A 93 11.95 -13.49 -19.29
CA VAL A 93 11.98 -12.39 -18.34
C VAL A 93 11.82 -11.03 -19.04
N GLY A 94 11.65 -9.97 -18.26
CA GLY A 94 11.49 -8.62 -18.79
C GLY A 94 10.10 -8.37 -19.39
N PRO A 95 9.95 -7.38 -20.29
CA PRO A 95 8.64 -6.94 -20.78
C PRO A 95 7.79 -8.02 -21.45
N ASN A 96 8.41 -9.07 -21.99
CA ASN A 96 7.72 -10.19 -22.65
C ASN A 96 7.48 -11.38 -21.70
N GLY A 97 8.02 -11.32 -20.48
CA GLY A 97 7.82 -12.36 -19.48
C GLY A 97 6.42 -12.31 -18.84
N PRO A 98 5.92 -13.43 -18.29
CA PRO A 98 4.57 -13.50 -17.69
C PRO A 98 4.33 -12.49 -16.56
N LEU A 99 5.39 -12.08 -15.85
CA LEU A 99 5.35 -11.10 -14.77
C LEU A 99 5.80 -9.69 -15.20
N GLY A 100 6.09 -9.50 -16.51
CA GLY A 100 6.68 -8.26 -16.97
C GLY A 100 8.09 -8.05 -16.40
N ASP A 101 8.51 -6.80 -16.31
CA ASP A 101 9.87 -6.42 -15.90
C ASP A 101 9.99 -5.90 -14.45
N ARG A 102 8.90 -5.80 -13.72
CA ARG A 102 8.88 -5.36 -12.31
C ARG A 102 7.94 -6.23 -11.48
N TRP A 103 8.39 -6.53 -10.27
CA TRP A 103 7.65 -7.28 -9.25
C TRP A 103 7.76 -6.61 -7.89
N LEU A 104 6.63 -6.43 -7.24
CA LEU A 104 6.49 -6.02 -5.85
C LEU A 104 5.71 -7.10 -5.11
N GLY A 105 6.40 -8.00 -4.41
CA GLY A 105 5.77 -9.05 -3.61
C GLY A 105 5.23 -8.46 -2.31
N PHE A 106 3.98 -8.77 -1.96
CA PHE A 106 3.37 -8.25 -0.73
C PHE A 106 2.81 -9.32 0.22
N GLN A 107 2.61 -10.52 -0.25
CA GLN A 107 2.16 -11.64 0.60
C GLN A 107 2.68 -12.98 0.10
N LYS A 108 3.01 -13.87 1.06
CA LYS A 108 3.31 -15.27 0.81
C LYS A 108 2.34 -16.14 1.60
N SER A 109 1.75 -17.14 0.94
CA SER A 109 0.83 -18.09 1.56
C SER A 109 1.17 -19.51 1.05
N GLY A 110 1.83 -20.31 1.87
CA GLY A 110 2.38 -21.59 1.45
C GLY A 110 3.33 -21.43 0.25
N PRO A 111 3.13 -22.16 -0.85
CA PRO A 111 3.93 -22.03 -2.07
C PRO A 111 3.58 -20.78 -2.89
N ASN A 112 2.44 -20.15 -2.62
CA ASN A 112 1.96 -19.00 -3.41
C ASN A 112 2.60 -17.71 -2.94
N GLN A 113 2.98 -16.86 -3.91
CA GLN A 113 3.35 -15.47 -3.68
C GLN A 113 2.37 -14.57 -4.42
N TYR A 114 1.88 -13.56 -3.72
CA TYR A 114 1.03 -12.51 -4.28
C TYR A 114 1.85 -11.24 -4.44
N GLY A 115 1.74 -10.65 -5.62
CA GLY A 115 2.50 -9.44 -5.93
C GLY A 115 1.79 -8.57 -6.95
N ILE A 116 2.33 -7.37 -7.09
CA ILE A 116 1.98 -6.39 -8.11
C ILE A 116 3.09 -6.47 -9.17
N HIS A 117 2.72 -6.66 -10.42
CA HIS A 117 3.70 -6.89 -11.48
C HIS A 117 3.24 -6.35 -12.84
N GLY A 118 4.17 -6.27 -13.78
CA GLY A 118 3.90 -5.93 -15.17
C GLY A 118 3.17 -7.05 -15.91
N THR A 119 2.92 -6.84 -17.20
CA THR A 119 2.26 -7.84 -18.04
C THR A 119 2.81 -7.76 -19.47
N PRO A 120 2.95 -8.89 -20.19
CA PRO A 120 3.31 -8.88 -21.60
C PRO A 120 2.30 -8.03 -22.41
N ASN A 121 2.77 -7.40 -23.48
CA ASN A 121 1.90 -6.60 -24.35
C ASN A 121 0.68 -7.37 -24.87
N ALA A 122 0.86 -8.68 -25.15
CA ALA A 122 -0.23 -9.55 -25.58
C ALA A 122 -1.37 -9.67 -24.55
N TRP A 123 -1.11 -9.40 -23.27
CA TRP A 123 -2.10 -9.46 -22.19
C TRP A 123 -2.46 -8.08 -21.62
N SER A 124 -1.97 -7.00 -22.21
CA SER A 124 -2.26 -5.63 -21.73
C SER A 124 -3.76 -5.32 -21.70
N TRP A 125 -4.54 -5.94 -22.61
CA TRP A 125 -5.99 -5.83 -22.62
C TRP A 125 -6.65 -6.25 -21.31
N THR A 126 -6.05 -7.18 -20.53
CA THR A 126 -6.58 -7.58 -19.23
C THR A 126 -6.55 -6.45 -18.23
N VAL A 127 -5.55 -5.58 -18.32
CA VAL A 127 -5.40 -4.40 -17.46
C VAL A 127 -6.32 -3.28 -17.93
N THR A 128 -6.34 -2.98 -19.22
CA THR A 128 -7.17 -1.89 -19.77
C THR A 128 -8.66 -2.16 -19.63
N SER A 129 -9.09 -3.43 -19.71
CA SER A 129 -10.47 -3.86 -19.43
C SER A 129 -10.75 -4.10 -17.95
N ARG A 130 -9.75 -3.96 -17.07
CA ARG A 130 -9.89 -4.20 -15.62
C ARG A 130 -10.40 -5.62 -15.33
N ALA A 131 -9.86 -6.63 -16.01
CA ALA A 131 -10.32 -8.00 -15.91
C ALA A 131 -10.00 -8.67 -14.56
N ALA A 132 -10.85 -9.61 -14.12
CA ALA A 132 -10.58 -10.49 -12.99
C ALA A 132 -10.19 -11.88 -13.52
N VAL A 133 -8.91 -12.08 -13.82
CA VAL A 133 -8.41 -13.23 -14.60
C VAL A 133 -7.07 -13.79 -14.11
N THR A 134 -6.53 -13.27 -13.02
CA THR A 134 -5.23 -13.74 -12.51
C THR A 134 -5.41 -14.82 -11.43
N ASN A 135 -4.33 -15.47 -11.04
CA ASN A 135 -4.29 -16.37 -9.89
C ASN A 135 -4.07 -15.61 -8.56
N GLY A 136 -4.63 -14.40 -8.44
CA GLY A 136 -4.56 -13.56 -7.25
C GLY A 136 -3.53 -12.43 -7.30
N CYS A 137 -2.57 -12.45 -8.22
CA CYS A 137 -1.66 -11.32 -8.42
C CYS A 137 -2.37 -10.13 -9.07
N VAL A 138 -1.77 -8.96 -8.94
CA VAL A 138 -2.23 -7.69 -9.51
C VAL A 138 -1.38 -7.34 -10.73
N ARG A 139 -2.00 -7.27 -11.91
CA ARG A 139 -1.32 -6.88 -13.14
C ARG A 139 -1.47 -5.40 -13.41
N MET A 140 -0.37 -4.78 -13.81
CA MET A 140 -0.30 -3.40 -14.30
C MET A 140 0.32 -3.35 -15.70
N LEU A 141 0.08 -2.27 -16.43
CA LEU A 141 0.87 -1.95 -17.62
C LEU A 141 2.32 -1.67 -17.23
N HIS A 142 3.27 -1.88 -18.15
CA HIS A 142 4.70 -1.72 -17.87
C HIS A 142 5.07 -0.34 -17.32
N GLU A 143 4.60 0.72 -17.99
CA GLU A 143 4.87 2.09 -17.59
C GLU A 143 4.30 2.40 -16.19
N HIS A 144 3.14 1.83 -15.86
CA HIS A 144 2.49 2.03 -14.57
C HIS A 144 3.23 1.32 -13.43
N VAL A 145 3.61 0.04 -13.64
CA VAL A 145 4.32 -0.71 -12.59
C VAL A 145 5.73 -0.17 -12.37
N ARG A 146 6.40 0.31 -13.41
CA ARG A 146 7.71 0.98 -13.28
C ARG A 146 7.58 2.24 -12.43
N SER A 147 6.60 3.10 -12.76
CA SER A 147 6.32 4.31 -12.00
C SER A 147 6.04 4.02 -10.53
N LEU A 148 5.25 2.98 -10.22
CA LEU A 148 4.98 2.56 -8.86
C LEU A 148 6.23 2.01 -8.18
N PHE A 149 6.96 1.12 -8.86
CA PHE A 149 8.16 0.45 -8.36
C PHE A 149 9.26 1.45 -7.95
N ASP A 150 9.48 2.49 -8.74
CA ASP A 150 10.53 3.49 -8.50
C ASP A 150 10.20 4.42 -7.32
N GLN A 151 8.94 4.44 -6.88
CA GLN A 151 8.45 5.35 -5.84
C GLN A 151 8.22 4.67 -4.48
N VAL A 152 8.39 3.36 -4.38
CA VAL A 152 8.13 2.59 -3.14
C VAL A 152 9.33 1.76 -2.74
N GLU A 153 9.43 1.43 -1.45
CA GLU A 153 10.50 0.62 -0.88
C GLU A 153 9.95 -0.66 -0.22
N VAL A 154 10.85 -1.61 0.08
CA VAL A 154 10.50 -2.73 0.96
C VAL A 154 10.04 -2.16 2.30
N GLY A 155 8.92 -2.68 2.80
CA GLY A 155 8.24 -2.15 3.98
C GLY A 155 7.11 -1.16 3.68
N THR A 156 7.02 -0.61 2.45
CA THR A 156 5.89 0.25 2.07
C THR A 156 4.57 -0.49 2.30
N PRO A 157 3.60 0.09 3.05
CA PRO A 157 2.29 -0.50 3.28
C PRO A 157 1.54 -0.78 1.97
N VAL A 158 0.88 -1.95 1.91
CA VAL A 158 -0.01 -2.35 0.83
C VAL A 158 -1.37 -2.67 1.43
N ILE A 159 -2.36 -1.85 1.11
CA ILE A 159 -3.72 -1.98 1.62
C ILE A 159 -4.60 -2.49 0.49
N VAL A 160 -5.13 -3.70 0.66
CA VAL A 160 -6.06 -4.31 -0.30
C VAL A 160 -7.44 -4.31 0.32
N GLN A 161 -8.38 -3.63 -0.32
CA GLN A 161 -9.75 -3.46 0.13
C GLN A 161 -10.74 -3.65 -1.02
N ARG A 162 -11.99 -3.97 -0.66
CA ARG A 162 -13.11 -4.06 -1.62
C ARG A 162 -13.62 -2.71 -2.00
#